data_46a60cd69d75594a5266e76cebcb431a
#
_entry.id   46a60cd69d75594a5266e76cebcb431a
#
_cell.length_a   1.000
_cell.length_b   1.000
_cell.length_c   1.000
_cell.angle_alpha   90.00
_cell.angle_beta   90.00
_cell.angle_gamma   90.00
#
_symmetry.space_group_name_H-M   'P 1'
#
loop_
_entity.id
_entity.type
_entity.pdbx_description
1 polymer ?
#
loop_
_entity_poly.entity_id
_entity_poly.type
_entity_poly.pdbx_seq_one_letter_code
_entity_poly.pdbx_strand_id
1 'polypeptide(L)'
;GKFQWHEKIEAKITPGKVGPYGLKVVNSDEQLEFGLLKAKMSSNMRAYTDDETTKKELIRARGKKVTAKREQLWVNGRLGLIIDGTAHDLLKLSDRKKTLEDVGYDTYMIFVNTSLDIALQQNQDRARKLKDDVIHRTWEEVQGIKDGLANLFPGGFVEIINNRAGEDVFRKAFVEVGKLIKR
;
A
#
# COMPACT_ATOMS: atom_id res chain seq x y z
N GLY A 1 1.39 -9.49 7.06
CA GLY A 1 2.41 -9.35 6.11
C GLY A 1 2.66 -8.01 5.45
N LYS A 2 1.64 -7.20 5.07
CA LYS A 2 1.86 -5.92 4.36
C LYS A 2 2.70 -4.92 5.17
N PHE A 3 2.61 -4.93 6.50
CA PHE A 3 3.27 -3.96 7.37
C PHE A 3 4.76 -4.24 7.63
N GLN A 4 5.20 -5.49 7.58
CA GLN A 4 6.57 -5.82 8.00
C GLN A 4 7.68 -5.32 7.07
N TRP A 5 7.43 -5.22 5.76
CA TRP A 5 8.45 -4.68 4.87
C TRP A 5 8.51 -3.15 4.90
N HIS A 6 7.35 -2.48 5.10
CA HIS A 6 7.31 -1.04 5.39
C HIS A 6 8.09 -0.74 6.67
N GLU A 7 7.82 -1.45 7.76
CA GLU A 7 8.55 -1.29 9.01
C GLU A 7 10.05 -1.55 8.86
N LYS A 8 10.47 -2.55 8.08
CA LYS A 8 11.90 -2.79 7.82
C LYS A 8 12.54 -1.71 6.94
N ILE A 9 11.81 -1.11 6.02
CA ILE A 9 12.27 0.04 5.22
C ILE A 9 12.18 1.32 6.03
N GLU A 10 11.09 1.56 6.78
CA GLU A 10 10.89 2.72 7.65
C GLU A 10 11.74 2.67 8.94
N ALA A 11 11.91 1.52 9.58
CA ALA A 11 12.76 1.37 10.78
C ALA A 11 14.24 1.68 10.49
N LYS A 12 14.64 1.64 9.22
CA LYS A 12 15.93 2.18 8.79
C LYS A 12 15.91 3.68 8.51
N ILE A 13 14.73 4.32 8.54
CA ILE A 13 14.51 5.76 8.38
C ILE A 13 14.09 6.35 9.73
N THR A 14 14.89 6.14 10.77
CA THR A 14 14.74 6.87 12.04
C THR A 14 14.94 8.36 11.77
N PRO A 15 14.18 9.28 12.42
CA PRO A 15 14.44 10.71 12.34
C PRO A 15 15.93 11.00 12.62
N GLY A 16 16.63 11.54 11.63
CA GLY A 16 18.08 11.77 11.67
C GLY A 16 18.96 10.68 11.05
N LYS A 17 18.40 9.52 10.64
CA LYS A 17 19.11 8.54 9.81
C LYS A 17 18.38 8.39 8.49
N VAL A 18 18.98 8.84 7.42
CA VAL A 18 18.49 8.60 6.04
C VAL A 18 18.65 7.10 5.79
N GLY A 19 17.56 6.38 5.56
CA GLY A 19 17.62 5.00 5.07
C GLY A 19 18.37 4.93 3.73
N PRO A 20 18.86 3.75 3.32
CA PRO A 20 19.72 3.62 2.15
C PRO A 20 19.11 4.20 0.87
N TYR A 21 17.80 4.41 0.85
CA TYR A 21 17.08 4.94 -0.31
C TYR A 21 16.30 6.25 -0.03
N GLY A 22 16.13 6.68 1.22
CA GLY A 22 15.43 7.93 1.57
C GLY A 22 13.96 8.01 1.16
N LEU A 23 13.33 6.88 0.82
CA LEU A 23 11.96 6.85 0.30
C LEU A 23 10.92 7.15 1.39
N LYS A 24 9.86 7.87 1.02
CA LYS A 24 8.71 8.19 1.87
C LYS A 24 7.53 7.30 1.53
N VAL A 25 6.89 6.72 2.56
CA VAL A 25 5.73 5.83 2.37
C VAL A 25 4.43 6.63 2.37
N VAL A 26 3.73 6.60 1.23
CA VAL A 26 2.39 7.17 1.06
C VAL A 26 1.37 6.07 1.33
N ASN A 27 0.85 6.02 2.56
CA ASN A 27 -0.19 5.08 2.97
C ASN A 27 -1.16 5.78 3.94
N SER A 28 -2.47 5.62 3.73
CA SER A 28 -3.50 6.19 4.59
C SER A 28 -3.95 5.25 5.73
N ASP A 29 -3.47 4.00 5.74
CA ASP A 29 -3.89 3.01 6.75
C ASP A 29 -3.45 3.39 8.16
N GLU A 30 -2.24 3.95 8.33
CA GLU A 30 -1.78 4.46 9.63
C GLU A 30 -2.70 5.54 10.20
N GLN A 31 -3.16 6.46 9.33
CA GLN A 31 -4.07 7.52 9.75
C GLN A 31 -5.44 6.96 10.12
N LEU A 32 -5.92 5.92 9.42
CA LEU A 32 -7.13 5.20 9.78
C LEU A 32 -6.99 4.52 11.14
N GLU A 33 -5.93 3.75 11.34
CA GLU A 33 -5.68 3.02 12.60
C GLU A 33 -5.55 3.98 13.79
N PHE A 34 -4.81 5.05 13.64
CA PHE A 34 -4.71 6.11 14.65
C PHE A 34 -6.06 6.76 14.95
N GLY A 35 -6.87 7.02 13.92
CA GLY A 35 -8.21 7.59 14.07
C GLY A 35 -9.18 6.65 14.79
N LEU A 36 -9.14 5.35 14.46
CA LEU A 36 -9.93 4.32 15.16
C LEU A 36 -9.54 4.21 16.63
N LEU A 37 -8.23 4.20 16.92
CA LEU A 37 -7.71 4.18 18.30
C LEU A 37 -8.19 5.39 19.10
N LYS A 38 -8.09 6.60 18.53
CA LYS A 38 -8.61 7.83 19.18
C LYS A 38 -10.11 7.79 19.43
N ALA A 39 -10.86 7.21 18.49
CA ALA A 39 -12.31 7.04 18.61
C ALA A 39 -12.72 5.88 19.53
N LYS A 40 -11.75 5.15 20.11
CA LYS A 40 -11.96 3.92 20.90
C LYS A 40 -12.75 2.86 20.14
N MET A 41 -12.57 2.79 18.83
CA MET A 41 -13.21 1.81 17.96
C MET A 41 -12.32 0.57 17.80
N SER A 42 -12.94 -0.61 17.66
CA SER A 42 -12.22 -1.87 17.39
C SER A 42 -11.50 -1.82 16.06
N SER A 43 -10.33 -2.42 15.95
CA SER A 43 -9.69 -2.70 14.66
C SER A 43 -10.35 -3.85 13.90
N ASN A 44 -11.10 -4.71 14.58
CA ASN A 44 -11.89 -5.77 13.94
C ASN A 44 -13.20 -5.21 13.38
N MET A 45 -13.23 -4.94 12.08
CA MET A 45 -14.35 -4.32 11.38
C MET A 45 -15.43 -5.31 10.93
N ARG A 46 -15.28 -6.62 11.20
CA ARG A 46 -16.26 -7.64 10.79
C ARG A 46 -17.63 -7.44 11.43
N ALA A 47 -17.65 -6.99 12.67
CA ALA A 47 -18.85 -6.83 13.48
C ALA A 47 -19.33 -5.37 13.62
N TYR A 48 -18.83 -4.46 12.77
CA TYR A 48 -19.24 -3.07 12.82
C TYR A 48 -20.72 -2.90 12.50
N THR A 49 -21.40 -2.12 13.32
CA THR A 49 -22.73 -1.60 13.03
C THR A 49 -22.68 -0.57 11.91
N ASP A 50 -23.85 -0.16 11.40
CA ASP A 50 -23.93 0.88 10.36
C ASP A 50 -23.38 2.22 10.85
N ASP A 51 -23.65 2.57 12.12
CA ASP A 51 -23.10 3.78 12.76
C ASP A 51 -21.58 3.72 12.89
N GLU A 52 -21.01 2.59 13.28
CA GLU A 52 -19.56 2.39 13.36
C GLU A 52 -18.94 2.43 11.98
N THR A 53 -19.60 1.86 10.98
CA THR A 53 -19.17 1.92 9.58
C THR A 53 -19.14 3.36 9.08
N THR A 54 -20.18 4.14 9.36
CA THR A 54 -20.24 5.57 9.02
C THR A 54 -19.13 6.36 9.69
N LYS A 55 -18.91 6.17 10.98
CA LYS A 55 -17.80 6.81 11.72
C LYS A 55 -16.43 6.43 11.14
N LYS A 56 -16.23 5.16 10.83
CA LYS A 56 -14.99 4.67 10.19
C LYS A 56 -14.74 5.37 8.85
N GLU A 57 -15.76 5.54 8.00
CA GLU A 57 -15.59 6.23 6.72
C GLU A 57 -15.22 7.71 6.89
N LEU A 58 -15.78 8.41 7.88
CA LEU A 58 -15.37 9.77 8.21
C LEU A 58 -13.90 9.85 8.66
N ILE A 59 -13.48 8.92 9.52
CA ILE A 59 -12.08 8.80 9.96
C ILE A 59 -11.17 8.54 8.75
N ARG A 60 -11.57 7.60 7.88
CA ARG A 60 -10.84 7.26 6.66
C ARG A 60 -10.69 8.45 5.72
N ALA A 61 -11.76 9.21 5.50
CA ALA A 61 -11.74 10.40 4.65
C ALA A 61 -10.77 11.47 5.19
N ARG A 62 -10.76 11.69 6.51
CA ARG A 62 -9.79 12.60 7.16
C ARG A 62 -8.35 12.09 6.99
N GLY A 63 -8.12 10.81 7.21
CA GLY A 63 -6.81 10.17 7.04
C GLY A 63 -6.29 10.33 5.61
N LYS A 64 -7.14 10.10 4.60
CA LYS A 64 -6.77 10.32 3.19
C LYS A 64 -6.37 11.76 2.89
N LYS A 65 -7.06 12.76 3.47
CA LYS A 65 -6.70 14.18 3.31
C LYS A 65 -5.33 14.50 3.91
N VAL A 66 -5.01 13.95 5.08
CA VAL A 66 -3.69 14.12 5.71
C VAL A 66 -2.60 13.47 4.86
N THR A 67 -2.82 12.26 4.39
CA THR A 67 -1.87 11.53 3.53
C THR A 67 -1.61 12.28 2.23
N ALA A 68 -2.66 12.79 1.57
CA ALA A 68 -2.53 13.57 0.34
C ALA A 68 -1.70 14.85 0.53
N LYS A 69 -1.90 15.56 1.64
CA LYS A 69 -1.07 16.75 1.96
C LYS A 69 0.40 16.39 2.19
N ARG A 70 0.68 15.29 2.89
CA ARG A 70 2.05 14.79 3.10
C ARG A 70 2.70 14.41 1.76
N GLU A 71 1.98 13.67 0.92
CA GLU A 71 2.45 13.29 -0.41
C GLU A 71 2.82 14.52 -1.23
N GLN A 72 1.96 15.54 -1.27
CA GLN A 72 2.24 16.78 -1.99
C GLN A 72 3.51 17.48 -1.48
N LEU A 73 3.71 17.55 -0.17
CA LEU A 73 4.93 18.11 0.42
C LEU A 73 6.17 17.32 -0.01
N TRP A 74 6.09 16.00 -0.04
CA TRP A 74 7.20 15.14 -0.46
C TRP A 74 7.48 15.26 -1.96
N VAL A 75 6.44 15.35 -2.79
CA VAL A 75 6.59 15.62 -4.23
C VAL A 75 7.23 16.98 -4.47
N ASN A 76 6.79 18.02 -3.76
CA ASN A 76 7.39 19.36 -3.84
C ASN A 76 8.86 19.35 -3.42
N GLY A 77 9.21 18.54 -2.43
CA GLY A 77 10.60 18.33 -1.98
C GLY A 77 11.41 17.38 -2.86
N ARG A 78 10.85 16.86 -3.96
CA ARG A 78 11.51 15.88 -4.85
C ARG A 78 12.01 14.63 -4.14
N LEU A 79 11.29 14.17 -3.13
CA LEU A 79 11.64 12.97 -2.37
C LEU A 79 11.15 11.72 -3.08
N GLY A 80 11.92 10.64 -3.02
CA GLY A 80 11.49 9.33 -3.51
C GLY A 80 10.29 8.79 -2.72
N LEU A 81 9.33 8.16 -3.40
CA LEU A 81 8.08 7.71 -2.81
C LEU A 81 7.89 6.20 -2.94
N ILE A 82 7.27 5.60 -1.93
CA ILE A 82 6.62 4.29 -2.00
C ILE A 82 5.13 4.54 -1.81
N ILE A 83 4.33 4.31 -2.84
CA ILE A 83 2.89 4.47 -2.80
C ILE A 83 2.26 3.11 -2.54
N ASP A 84 1.78 2.88 -1.32
CA ASP A 84 1.16 1.62 -0.94
C ASP A 84 -0.36 1.68 -1.08
N GLY A 85 -0.92 0.70 -1.78
CA GLY A 85 -2.35 0.57 -2.01
C GLY A 85 -2.73 -0.75 -2.68
N THR A 86 -4.02 -0.99 -2.84
CA THR A 86 -4.55 -2.21 -3.46
C THR A 86 -4.54 -2.16 -4.99
N ALA A 87 -4.31 -1.00 -5.58
CA ALA A 87 -4.23 -0.78 -7.04
C ALA A 87 -5.41 -1.36 -7.85
N HIS A 88 -6.62 -1.41 -7.29
CA HIS A 88 -7.81 -1.99 -7.94
C HIS A 88 -8.46 -1.08 -9.00
N ASP A 89 -8.02 0.16 -9.13
CA ASP A 89 -8.55 1.16 -10.09
C ASP A 89 -7.43 1.60 -11.04
N LEU A 90 -7.41 0.98 -12.22
CA LEU A 90 -6.37 1.19 -13.23
C LEU A 90 -6.36 2.64 -13.77
N LEU A 91 -7.54 3.28 -13.91
CA LEU A 91 -7.63 4.66 -14.42
C LEU A 91 -6.99 5.62 -13.43
N LYS A 92 -7.37 5.54 -12.14
CA LYS A 92 -6.76 6.40 -11.10
C LYS A 92 -5.25 6.17 -10.99
N LEU A 93 -4.80 4.93 -11.17
CA LEU A 93 -3.38 4.63 -11.12
C LEU A 93 -2.64 5.22 -12.33
N SER A 94 -3.25 5.14 -13.52
CA SER A 94 -2.72 5.76 -14.74
C SER A 94 -2.60 7.28 -14.60
N ASP A 95 -3.64 7.95 -14.10
CA ASP A 95 -3.64 9.39 -13.87
C ASP A 95 -2.57 9.81 -12.86
N ARG A 96 -2.44 9.02 -11.77
CA ARG A 96 -1.42 9.28 -10.75
C ARG A 96 -0.01 9.08 -11.29
N LYS A 97 0.21 8.00 -12.05
CA LYS A 97 1.46 7.74 -12.75
C LYS A 97 1.83 8.93 -13.63
N LYS A 98 0.92 9.34 -14.52
CA LYS A 98 1.12 10.48 -15.40
C LYS A 98 1.46 11.75 -14.62
N THR A 99 0.70 12.07 -13.56
CA THR A 99 0.94 13.25 -12.72
C THR A 99 2.35 13.25 -12.11
N LEU A 100 2.84 12.10 -11.68
CA LEU A 100 4.20 12.00 -11.11
C LEU A 100 5.27 12.11 -12.20
N GLU A 101 5.07 11.49 -13.36
CA GLU A 101 6.00 11.57 -14.49
C GLU A 101 6.06 12.97 -15.07
N ASP A 102 4.95 13.69 -15.15
CA ASP A 102 4.89 15.10 -15.62
C ASP A 102 5.73 16.03 -14.73
N VAL A 103 5.98 15.67 -13.47
CA VAL A 103 6.88 16.41 -12.56
C VAL A 103 8.28 15.77 -12.44
N GLY A 104 8.61 14.80 -13.28
CA GLY A 104 9.95 14.23 -13.46
C GLY A 104 10.29 13.05 -12.57
N TYR A 105 9.30 12.27 -12.11
CA TYR A 105 9.55 10.99 -11.44
C TYR A 105 9.64 9.85 -12.46
N ASP A 106 10.55 8.93 -12.25
CA ASP A 106 10.49 7.60 -12.82
C ASP A 106 9.54 6.74 -11.97
N THR A 107 8.64 5.99 -12.61
CA THR A 107 7.61 5.22 -11.93
C THR A 107 7.74 3.73 -12.19
N TYR A 108 7.56 2.94 -11.14
CA TYR A 108 7.70 1.48 -11.16
C TYR A 108 6.55 0.85 -10.39
N MET A 109 6.18 -0.38 -10.76
CA MET A 109 5.16 -1.16 -10.07
C MET A 109 5.75 -2.43 -9.47
N ILE A 110 5.56 -2.61 -8.17
CA ILE A 110 5.80 -3.87 -7.50
C ILE A 110 4.45 -4.46 -7.13
N PHE A 111 4.04 -5.48 -7.87
CA PHE A 111 2.79 -6.19 -7.67
C PHE A 111 3.00 -7.40 -6.78
N VAL A 112 2.55 -7.30 -5.52
CA VAL A 112 2.61 -8.42 -4.58
C VAL A 112 1.36 -9.26 -4.74
N ASN A 113 1.48 -10.36 -5.47
CA ASN A 113 0.40 -11.29 -5.75
C ASN A 113 0.31 -12.39 -4.69
N THR A 114 -0.91 -12.80 -4.34
CA THR A 114 -1.18 -13.92 -3.43
C THR A 114 -2.45 -14.65 -3.86
N SER A 115 -2.57 -15.93 -3.52
CA SER A 115 -3.82 -16.65 -3.74
C SER A 115 -4.93 -16.14 -2.82
N LEU A 116 -6.19 -16.34 -3.22
CA LEU A 116 -7.35 -15.93 -2.42
C LEU A 116 -7.34 -16.58 -1.03
N ASP A 117 -7.05 -17.89 -0.97
CA ASP A 117 -7.01 -18.63 0.30
C ASP A 117 -6.01 -18.01 1.28
N ILE A 118 -4.81 -17.67 0.79
CA ILE A 118 -3.78 -17.03 1.61
C ILE A 118 -4.20 -15.61 2.00
N ALA A 119 -4.85 -14.85 1.12
CA ALA A 119 -5.37 -13.53 1.45
C ALA A 119 -6.42 -13.59 2.57
N LEU A 120 -7.33 -14.58 2.51
CA LEU A 120 -8.33 -14.84 3.55
C LEU A 120 -7.66 -15.26 4.88
N GLN A 121 -6.70 -16.19 4.83
CA GLN A 121 -5.96 -16.61 6.01
C GLN A 121 -5.22 -15.43 6.66
N GLN A 122 -4.50 -14.64 5.89
CA GLN A 122 -3.81 -13.45 6.38
C GLN A 122 -4.76 -12.40 6.96
N ASN A 123 -5.99 -12.29 6.43
CA ASN A 123 -7.02 -11.43 7.02
C ASN A 123 -7.49 -11.95 8.39
N GLN A 124 -7.50 -13.25 8.61
CA GLN A 124 -7.85 -13.84 9.90
C GLN A 124 -6.76 -13.63 10.95
N ASP A 125 -5.49 -13.66 10.53
CA ASP A 125 -4.34 -13.62 11.44
C ASP A 125 -3.98 -12.19 11.90
N ARG A 126 -4.44 -11.15 11.18
CA ARG A 126 -4.13 -9.77 11.52
C ARG A 126 -5.12 -9.15 12.50
N ALA A 127 -4.68 -8.14 13.26
CA ALA A 127 -5.54 -7.41 14.20
C ALA A 127 -6.70 -6.67 13.49
N ARG A 128 -6.42 -6.02 12.36
CA ARG A 128 -7.43 -5.35 11.53
C ARG A 128 -8.06 -6.35 10.56
N LYS A 129 -9.28 -6.78 10.86
CA LYS A 129 -10.02 -7.77 10.07
C LYS A 129 -11.10 -7.10 9.24
N LEU A 130 -11.20 -7.51 7.99
CA LEU A 130 -12.26 -7.12 7.07
C LEU A 130 -13.24 -8.28 6.89
N LYS A 131 -14.45 -8.01 6.41
CA LYS A 131 -15.40 -9.04 5.98
C LYS A 131 -14.81 -9.82 4.81
N ASP A 132 -15.08 -11.12 4.75
CA ASP A 132 -14.46 -11.99 3.74
C ASP A 132 -14.96 -11.67 2.32
N ASP A 133 -16.22 -11.24 2.16
CA ASP A 133 -16.78 -10.75 0.90
C ASP A 133 -16.01 -9.53 0.34
N VAL A 134 -15.51 -8.65 1.21
CA VAL A 134 -14.67 -7.52 0.82
C VAL A 134 -13.32 -8.00 0.29
N ILE A 135 -12.75 -9.04 0.92
CA ILE A 135 -11.49 -9.63 0.45
C ILE A 135 -11.66 -10.29 -0.91
N HIS A 136 -12.72 -11.12 -1.08
CA HIS A 136 -13.05 -11.76 -2.35
C HIS A 136 -13.16 -10.75 -3.49
N ARG A 137 -14.05 -9.78 -3.33
CA ARG A 137 -14.27 -8.75 -4.35
C ARG A 137 -13.00 -7.99 -4.69
N THR A 138 -12.26 -7.52 -3.69
CA THR A 138 -11.03 -6.76 -3.94
C THR A 138 -9.96 -7.61 -4.61
N TRP A 139 -9.88 -8.90 -4.26
CA TRP A 139 -8.94 -9.82 -4.90
C TRP A 139 -9.29 -10.04 -6.38
N GLU A 140 -10.58 -10.29 -6.70
CA GLU A 140 -11.05 -10.42 -8.07
C GLU A 140 -10.81 -9.16 -8.91
N GLU A 141 -11.15 -7.99 -8.36
CA GLU A 141 -10.89 -6.69 -9.00
C GLU A 141 -9.41 -6.52 -9.36
N VAL A 142 -8.51 -6.86 -8.44
CA VAL A 142 -7.06 -6.74 -8.65
C VAL A 142 -6.54 -7.75 -9.65
N GLN A 143 -7.02 -9.01 -9.60
CA GLN A 143 -6.62 -10.02 -10.59
C GLN A 143 -7.12 -9.66 -11.99
N GLY A 144 -8.33 -9.12 -12.10
CA GLY A 144 -8.93 -8.71 -13.39
C GLY A 144 -8.19 -7.60 -14.12
N ILE A 145 -7.40 -6.78 -13.40
CA ILE A 145 -6.64 -5.67 -14.01
C ILE A 145 -5.12 -5.93 -14.08
N LYS A 146 -4.66 -7.10 -13.69
CA LYS A 146 -3.22 -7.43 -13.60
C LYS A 146 -2.46 -7.16 -14.90
N ASP A 147 -3.00 -7.61 -16.03
CA ASP A 147 -2.38 -7.39 -17.34
C ASP A 147 -2.35 -5.90 -17.70
N GLY A 148 -3.39 -5.16 -17.34
CA GLY A 148 -3.43 -3.71 -17.47
C GLY A 148 -2.35 -3.01 -16.65
N LEU A 149 -2.07 -3.51 -15.43
CA LEU A 149 -0.97 -3.00 -14.59
C LEU A 149 0.40 -3.26 -15.24
N ALA A 150 0.62 -4.45 -15.78
CA ALA A 150 1.88 -4.76 -16.47
C ALA A 150 2.09 -3.87 -17.71
N ASN A 151 1.03 -3.63 -18.48
CA ASN A 151 1.07 -2.76 -19.66
C ASN A 151 1.26 -1.27 -19.28
N LEU A 152 0.74 -0.85 -18.13
CA LEU A 152 0.90 0.53 -17.64
C LEU A 152 2.34 0.87 -17.24
N PHE A 153 3.13 -0.13 -16.80
CA PHE A 153 4.53 0.05 -16.38
C PHE A 153 5.50 -0.76 -17.24
N PRO A 154 5.64 -0.46 -18.55
CA PRO A 154 6.50 -1.21 -19.45
C PRO A 154 7.97 -1.12 -18.99
N GLY A 155 8.59 -2.29 -18.77
CA GLY A 155 9.97 -2.39 -18.26
C GLY A 155 10.15 -2.02 -16.78
N GLY A 156 9.08 -1.64 -16.09
CA GLY A 156 9.07 -1.27 -14.66
C GLY A 156 8.07 -2.06 -13.81
N PHE A 157 7.47 -3.12 -14.34
CA PHE A 157 6.55 -4.00 -13.61
C PHE A 157 7.29 -5.21 -13.06
N VAL A 158 7.17 -5.45 -11.76
CA VAL A 158 7.74 -6.61 -11.07
C VAL A 158 6.63 -7.31 -10.29
N GLU A 159 6.34 -8.57 -10.63
CA GLU A 159 5.44 -9.41 -9.85
C GLU A 159 6.20 -10.23 -8.81
N ILE A 160 5.72 -10.20 -7.57
CA ILE A 160 6.25 -11.00 -6.46
C ILE A 160 5.15 -11.89 -5.94
N ILE A 161 5.35 -13.20 -6.04
CA ILE A 161 4.39 -14.19 -5.53
C ILE A 161 4.59 -14.37 -4.03
N ASN A 162 3.55 -14.03 -3.26
CA ASN A 162 3.53 -14.15 -1.79
C ASN A 162 2.60 -15.28 -1.35
N ASN A 163 2.94 -16.52 -1.71
CA ASN A 163 2.16 -17.70 -1.33
C ASN A 163 2.62 -18.36 -0.03
N ARG A 164 3.65 -17.82 0.62
CA ARG A 164 4.12 -18.28 1.93
C ARG A 164 4.57 -17.08 2.74
N ALA A 165 4.15 -17.01 4.00
CA ALA A 165 4.73 -16.08 4.95
C ALA A 165 6.18 -16.46 5.21
N GLY A 166 7.16 -15.69 4.72
CA GLY A 166 8.57 -15.99 4.93
C GLY A 166 9.51 -14.87 4.50
N GLU A 167 10.72 -14.90 5.02
CA GLU A 167 11.77 -13.92 4.74
C GLU A 167 12.13 -13.80 3.25
N ASP A 168 11.93 -14.87 2.46
CA ASP A 168 12.28 -14.89 1.04
C ASP A 168 11.51 -13.89 0.18
N VAL A 169 10.23 -13.64 0.50
CA VAL A 169 9.39 -12.66 -0.23
C VAL A 169 9.92 -11.25 0.00
N PHE A 170 10.26 -10.91 1.25
CA PHE A 170 10.83 -9.62 1.60
C PHE A 170 12.19 -9.39 0.98
N ARG A 171 13.03 -10.43 0.97
CA ARG A 171 14.36 -10.36 0.36
C ARG A 171 14.25 -10.13 -1.15
N LYS A 172 13.38 -10.86 -1.84
CA LYS A 172 13.11 -10.67 -3.27
C LYS A 172 12.62 -9.25 -3.56
N ALA A 173 11.60 -8.78 -2.82
CA ALA A 173 11.08 -7.42 -2.98
C ALA A 173 12.18 -6.38 -2.77
N PHE A 174 13.01 -6.53 -1.72
CA PHE A 174 14.08 -5.60 -1.43
C PHE A 174 15.16 -5.57 -2.53
N VAL A 175 15.51 -6.73 -3.09
CA VAL A 175 16.46 -6.84 -4.20
C VAL A 175 15.90 -6.16 -5.45
N GLU A 176 14.63 -6.40 -5.80
CA GLU A 176 14.01 -5.80 -6.98
C GLU A 176 13.86 -4.27 -6.83
N VAL A 177 13.43 -3.79 -5.66
CA VAL A 177 13.42 -2.34 -5.35
C VAL A 177 14.82 -1.75 -5.52
N GLY A 178 15.85 -2.44 -4.99
CA GLY A 178 17.23 -1.98 -5.11
C GLY A 178 17.74 -1.89 -6.54
N LYS A 179 17.28 -2.77 -7.43
CA LYS A 179 17.60 -2.71 -8.87
C LYS A 179 16.92 -1.53 -9.56
N LEU A 180 15.66 -1.24 -9.21
CA LEU A 180 14.89 -0.15 -9.80
C LEU A 180 15.46 1.22 -9.39
N ILE A 181 15.89 1.37 -8.14
CA ILE A 181 16.41 2.64 -7.60
C ILE A 181 17.83 2.96 -8.10
N LYS A 182 18.57 1.96 -8.57
CA LYS A 182 19.94 2.14 -9.08
C LYS A 182 20.02 2.40 -10.58
N ARG A 183 18.89 2.39 -11.28
CA ARG A 183 18.79 2.77 -12.69
C ARG A 183 18.75 4.27 -12.82
#